data_adcd4377cc91f6ee3164b3233b382646
#
_entry.id   adcd4377cc91f6ee3164b3233b382646
#
_cell.length_a   1.000
_cell.length_b   1.000
_cell.length_c   1.000
_cell.angle_alpha   90.00
_cell.angle_beta   90.00
_cell.angle_gamma   90.00
#
_symmetry.space_group_name_H-M   'P 1'
#
loop_
_entity.id
_entity.type
_entity.pdbx_description
1 polymer ?
#
loop_
_entity_poly.entity_id
_entity_poly.type
_entity_poly.pdbx_seq_one_letter_code
_entity_poly.pdbx_strand_id
1 'polypeptide(L)'
;QVVPFDHERGEAPAKGAQHIHWRAQIVGWGLFFLVDLVNRLLTYRSIGIALGITLLTTPCLVALSAGMRSAYTSRAFDNRLTPHSVALIGVLSAGAAAITVAIVFVLRRTFGWEMPYWGPVEAVVVPWIHYTLTLAGWSLCYFWIHAEMAEQAEHQHAVRAEAEALRLELEELRLQLDPHFLFNALNGVAEEIPDHPAAALAMLRDLTAYLRHSLEGINQTVVTVDAEVG
;
A
#
# COMPACT_ATOMS: atom_id res chain seq x y z
N GLN A 1 -2.21 17.07 33.21
CA GLN A 1 -1.40 17.56 32.08
C GLN A 1 -1.89 16.84 30.83
N VAL A 2 -2.66 17.53 30.00
CA VAL A 2 -3.16 17.04 28.71
C VAL A 2 -1.99 17.10 27.74
N VAL A 3 -1.50 15.94 27.30
CA VAL A 3 -0.50 15.84 26.23
C VAL A 3 -1.20 16.22 24.92
N PRO A 4 -0.72 17.21 24.16
CA PRO A 4 -1.34 17.58 22.90
C PRO A 4 -1.20 16.43 21.91
N PHE A 5 -2.32 16.03 21.32
CA PHE A 5 -2.38 15.07 20.21
C PHE A 5 -1.64 15.65 19.01
N ASP A 6 -0.52 15.05 18.70
CA ASP A 6 0.37 15.44 17.59
C ASP A 6 -0.27 15.05 16.25
N HIS A 7 -0.82 16.05 15.55
CA HIS A 7 -1.44 15.89 14.21
C HIS A 7 -0.43 15.55 13.10
N GLU A 8 0.87 15.51 13.41
CA GLU A 8 1.92 15.25 12.39
C GLU A 8 2.11 13.78 12.00
N ARG A 9 1.47 12.82 12.66
CA ARG A 9 1.65 11.38 12.34
C ARG A 9 0.89 10.88 11.12
N GLY A 10 0.03 11.69 10.50
CA GLY A 10 -0.76 11.30 9.31
C GLY A 10 0.00 11.38 7.98
N GLU A 11 1.08 12.17 7.89
CA GLU A 11 1.78 12.45 6.62
C GLU A 11 2.93 11.50 6.28
N ALA A 12 3.48 10.78 7.23
CA ALA A 12 4.65 9.93 7.02
C ALA A 12 4.44 8.74 6.04
N PRO A 13 3.30 8.01 6.05
CA PRO A 13 3.08 6.90 5.12
C PRO A 13 2.89 7.35 3.67
N ALA A 14 2.31 8.52 3.43
CA ALA A 14 2.11 9.05 2.08
C ALA A 14 3.44 9.42 1.38
N LYS A 15 4.40 9.97 2.12
CA LYS A 15 5.74 10.32 1.59
C LYS A 15 6.55 9.07 1.26
N GLY A 16 6.48 8.02 2.08
CA GLY A 16 7.17 6.74 1.82
C GLY A 16 6.67 6.05 0.54
N ALA A 17 5.37 5.98 0.35
CA ALA A 17 4.74 5.41 -0.84
C ALA A 17 5.12 6.18 -2.12
N GLN A 18 5.19 7.50 -2.06
CA GLN A 18 5.58 8.36 -3.16
C GLN A 18 7.05 8.14 -3.59
N HIS A 19 7.96 7.94 -2.65
CA HIS A 19 9.37 7.62 -2.93
C HIS A 19 9.56 6.25 -3.59
N ILE A 20 8.84 5.22 -3.16
CA ILE A 20 8.89 3.88 -3.75
C ILE A 20 8.39 3.94 -5.21
N HIS A 21 7.32 4.64 -5.47
CA HIS A 21 6.76 4.81 -6.80
C HIS A 21 7.75 5.49 -7.77
N TRP A 22 8.41 6.57 -7.37
CA TRP A 22 9.41 7.26 -8.21
C TRP A 22 10.63 6.40 -8.50
N ARG A 23 11.12 5.64 -7.51
CA ARG A 23 12.25 4.73 -7.70
C ARG A 23 11.90 3.61 -8.68
N ALA A 24 10.73 3.02 -8.57
CA ALA A 24 10.23 2.00 -9.49
C ALA A 24 10.10 2.56 -10.92
N GLN A 25 9.61 3.79 -11.07
CA GLN A 25 9.53 4.47 -12.36
C GLN A 25 10.91 4.68 -13.00
N ILE A 26 11.86 5.24 -12.26
CA ILE A 26 13.21 5.51 -12.77
C ILE A 26 13.90 4.20 -13.18
N VAL A 27 13.84 3.17 -12.35
CA VAL A 27 14.45 1.87 -12.63
C VAL A 27 13.79 1.20 -13.83
N GLY A 28 12.45 1.18 -13.85
CA GLY A 28 11.69 0.54 -14.92
C GLY A 28 11.90 1.21 -16.28
N TRP A 29 11.81 2.54 -16.35
CA TRP A 29 12.05 3.26 -17.60
C TRP A 29 13.53 3.26 -18.00
N GLY A 30 14.46 3.26 -17.03
CA GLY A 30 15.89 3.11 -17.32
C GLY A 30 16.23 1.74 -17.93
N LEU A 31 15.65 0.67 -17.39
CA LEU A 31 15.79 -0.67 -17.94
C LEU A 31 15.15 -0.78 -19.34
N PHE A 32 13.94 -0.22 -19.51
CA PHE A 32 13.29 -0.15 -20.81
C PHE A 32 14.16 0.59 -21.84
N PHE A 33 14.71 1.74 -21.46
CA PHE A 33 15.62 2.51 -22.33
C PHE A 33 16.79 1.66 -22.84
N LEU A 34 17.43 0.91 -21.94
CA LEU A 34 18.55 0.03 -22.32
C LEU A 34 18.12 -1.08 -23.28
N VAL A 35 17.01 -1.74 -22.98
CA VAL A 35 16.46 -2.84 -23.81
C VAL A 35 16.04 -2.30 -25.17
N ASP A 36 15.32 -1.17 -25.23
CA ASP A 36 14.89 -0.54 -26.48
C ASP A 36 16.07 -0.07 -27.33
N LEU A 37 17.11 0.50 -26.68
CA LEU A 37 18.35 0.90 -27.35
C LEU A 37 19.06 -0.30 -28.01
N VAL A 38 19.20 -1.41 -27.28
CA VAL A 38 19.81 -2.64 -27.83
C VAL A 38 18.98 -3.18 -28.99
N ASN A 39 17.65 -3.25 -28.84
CA ASN A 39 16.75 -3.70 -29.90
C ASN A 39 16.89 -2.85 -31.16
N ARG A 40 16.96 -1.51 -31.00
CA ARG A 40 17.17 -0.60 -32.15
C ARG A 40 18.54 -0.69 -32.75
N LEU A 41 19.59 -0.90 -31.93
CA LEU A 41 20.94 -1.09 -32.43
C LEU A 41 21.03 -2.34 -33.32
N LEU A 42 20.37 -3.41 -32.94
CA LEU A 42 20.27 -4.64 -33.75
C LEU A 42 19.49 -4.41 -35.07
N THR A 43 18.41 -3.61 -34.98
CA THR A 43 17.53 -3.33 -36.13
C THR A 43 18.18 -2.38 -37.15
N TYR A 44 18.71 -1.25 -36.70
CA TYR A 44 19.26 -0.19 -37.58
C TYR A 44 20.75 -0.35 -37.85
N ARG A 45 21.47 -1.14 -37.06
CA ARG A 45 22.94 -1.32 -37.12
C ARG A 45 23.72 -0.01 -37.08
N SER A 46 23.13 1.04 -36.55
CA SER A 46 23.70 2.37 -36.41
C SER A 46 23.42 2.92 -35.01
N ILE A 47 24.46 3.23 -34.25
CA ILE A 47 24.32 3.72 -32.89
C ILE A 47 23.68 5.12 -32.86
N GLY A 48 23.98 5.98 -33.86
CA GLY A 48 23.41 7.33 -33.94
C GLY A 48 21.88 7.28 -34.16
N ILE A 49 21.40 6.42 -35.06
CA ILE A 49 19.99 6.26 -35.33
C ILE A 49 19.29 5.63 -34.12
N ALA A 50 19.87 4.57 -33.55
CA ALA A 50 19.32 3.90 -32.39
C ALA A 50 19.17 4.88 -31.20
N LEU A 51 20.21 5.61 -30.85
CA LEU A 51 20.19 6.63 -29.79
C LEU A 51 19.19 7.75 -30.09
N GLY A 52 19.18 8.30 -31.31
CA GLY A 52 18.27 9.38 -31.68
C GLY A 52 16.81 9.01 -31.51
N ILE A 53 16.42 7.82 -31.98
CA ILE A 53 15.04 7.34 -31.85
C ILE A 53 14.72 7.03 -30.37
N THR A 54 15.61 6.33 -29.65
CA THR A 54 15.36 5.97 -28.24
C THR A 54 15.25 7.20 -27.32
N LEU A 55 16.14 8.20 -27.49
CA LEU A 55 16.09 9.44 -26.73
C LEU A 55 14.80 10.24 -26.95
N LEU A 56 14.19 10.12 -28.12
CA LEU A 56 12.93 10.81 -28.41
C LEU A 56 11.70 9.99 -27.98
N THR A 57 11.72 8.69 -28.20
CA THR A 57 10.57 7.83 -27.89
C THR A 57 10.40 7.56 -26.41
N THR A 58 11.49 7.43 -25.64
CA THR A 58 11.38 7.15 -24.19
C THR A 58 10.66 8.26 -23.43
N PRO A 59 10.98 9.55 -23.56
CA PRO A 59 10.20 10.62 -22.92
C PRO A 59 8.74 10.66 -23.39
N CYS A 60 8.48 10.37 -24.66
CA CYS A 60 7.13 10.29 -25.20
C CYS A 60 6.32 9.19 -24.52
N LEU A 61 6.89 8.00 -24.37
CA LEU A 61 6.26 6.87 -23.65
C LEU A 61 6.04 7.17 -22.18
N VAL A 62 7.00 7.83 -21.51
CA VAL A 62 6.85 8.29 -20.12
C VAL A 62 5.68 9.27 -20.00
N ALA A 63 5.58 10.26 -20.91
CA ALA A 63 4.50 11.22 -20.92
C ALA A 63 3.13 10.57 -21.18
N LEU A 64 3.08 9.63 -22.14
CA LEU A 64 1.85 8.87 -22.46
C LEU A 64 1.43 7.99 -21.27
N SER A 65 2.36 7.32 -20.60
CA SER A 65 2.07 6.51 -19.41
C SER A 65 1.56 7.38 -18.24
N ALA A 66 2.10 8.61 -18.09
CA ALA A 66 1.60 9.57 -17.10
C ALA A 66 0.17 10.07 -17.44
N GLY A 67 -0.11 10.30 -18.72
CA GLY A 67 -1.46 10.63 -19.20
C GLY A 67 -2.46 9.50 -18.98
N MET A 68 -2.07 8.26 -19.26
CA MET A 68 -2.90 7.07 -18.98
C MET A 68 -3.20 6.95 -17.48
N ARG A 69 -2.20 7.15 -16.63
CA ARG A 69 -2.38 7.18 -15.17
C ARG A 69 -3.40 8.25 -14.75
N SER A 70 -3.32 9.47 -15.29
CA SER A 70 -4.30 10.52 -15.02
C SER A 70 -5.71 10.11 -15.43
N ALA A 71 -5.87 9.41 -16.56
CA ALA A 71 -7.15 8.86 -16.98
C ALA A 71 -7.68 7.76 -16.04
N TYR A 72 -6.81 6.97 -15.43
CA TYR A 72 -7.20 5.96 -14.44
C TYR A 72 -7.65 6.59 -13.11
N THR A 73 -6.97 7.64 -12.66
CA THR A 73 -7.29 8.31 -11.39
C THR A 73 -8.52 9.22 -11.48
N SER A 74 -8.81 9.80 -12.66
CA SER A 74 -9.95 10.72 -12.87
C SER A 74 -11.32 10.03 -12.92
N ARG A 75 -11.37 8.76 -13.28
CA ARG A 75 -12.58 7.97 -13.23
C ARG A 75 -12.42 7.10 -11.99
N ALA A 76 -13.26 7.25 -10.98
CA ALA A 76 -13.25 6.44 -9.76
C ALA A 76 -13.20 4.93 -10.08
N PHE A 77 -12.02 4.48 -10.51
CA PHE A 77 -11.73 3.08 -10.76
C PHE A 77 -11.68 2.43 -9.39
N ASP A 78 -12.65 1.57 -9.15
CA ASP A 78 -12.55 0.60 -8.06
C ASP A 78 -11.20 -0.10 -8.23
N ASN A 79 -10.38 -0.16 -7.19
CA ASN A 79 -8.98 -0.67 -7.21
C ASN A 79 -8.88 -2.14 -7.64
N ARG A 80 -9.96 -2.73 -8.16
CA ARG A 80 -10.07 -4.12 -8.61
C ARG A 80 -9.93 -4.20 -10.12
N LEU A 81 -9.12 -5.14 -10.58
CA LEU A 81 -9.02 -5.51 -12.00
C LEU A 81 -10.35 -6.13 -12.46
N THR A 82 -11.22 -5.31 -13.00
CA THR A 82 -12.46 -5.76 -13.65
C THR A 82 -12.21 -6.00 -15.14
N PRO A 83 -13.00 -6.83 -15.82
CA PRO A 83 -12.89 -7.01 -17.27
C PRO A 83 -12.95 -5.68 -18.07
N HIS A 84 -13.72 -4.72 -17.56
CA HIS A 84 -13.81 -3.37 -18.13
C HIS A 84 -12.48 -2.59 -17.97
N SER A 85 -11.82 -2.68 -16.83
CA SER A 85 -10.52 -2.05 -16.59
C SER A 85 -9.45 -2.62 -17.52
N VAL A 86 -9.44 -3.94 -17.71
CA VAL A 86 -8.51 -4.63 -18.63
C VAL A 86 -8.74 -4.20 -20.07
N ALA A 87 -9.99 -4.13 -20.52
CA ALA A 87 -10.34 -3.66 -21.86
C ALA A 87 -9.88 -2.20 -22.08
N LEU A 88 -10.10 -1.32 -21.10
CA LEU A 88 -9.66 0.07 -21.16
C LEU A 88 -8.14 0.19 -21.21
N ILE A 89 -7.40 -0.57 -20.40
CA ILE A 89 -5.94 -0.64 -20.46
C ILE A 89 -5.50 -1.01 -21.87
N GLY A 90 -6.10 -2.05 -22.46
CA GLY A 90 -5.80 -2.49 -23.82
C GLY A 90 -6.03 -1.40 -24.86
N VAL A 91 -7.18 -0.73 -24.84
CA VAL A 91 -7.53 0.34 -25.78
C VAL A 91 -6.60 1.55 -25.63
N LEU A 92 -6.35 2.01 -24.39
CA LEU A 92 -5.47 3.15 -24.15
C LEU A 92 -4.02 2.83 -24.52
N SER A 93 -3.53 1.63 -24.23
CA SER A 93 -2.17 1.20 -24.59
C SER A 93 -2.01 1.09 -26.11
N ALA A 94 -2.99 0.52 -26.82
CA ALA A 94 -2.97 0.44 -28.27
C ALA A 94 -3.03 1.82 -28.95
N GLY A 95 -3.84 2.74 -28.41
CA GLY A 95 -3.92 4.12 -28.90
C GLY A 95 -2.62 4.90 -28.66
N ALA A 96 -2.04 4.81 -27.47
CA ALA A 96 -0.76 5.45 -27.13
C ALA A 96 0.40 4.86 -27.97
N ALA A 97 0.40 3.55 -28.20
CA ALA A 97 1.36 2.90 -29.07
C ALA A 97 1.24 3.39 -30.52
N ALA A 98 0.00 3.58 -31.04
CA ALA A 98 -0.23 4.11 -32.38
C ALA A 98 0.33 5.53 -32.53
N ILE A 99 0.15 6.40 -31.51
CA ILE A 99 0.75 7.75 -31.47
C ILE A 99 2.27 7.66 -31.54
N THR A 100 2.89 6.79 -30.72
CA THR A 100 4.35 6.60 -30.68
C THR A 100 4.88 6.12 -32.04
N VAL A 101 4.22 5.14 -32.65
CA VAL A 101 4.60 4.63 -33.99
C VAL A 101 4.45 5.71 -35.06
N ALA A 102 3.39 6.52 -35.02
CA ALA A 102 3.22 7.64 -35.95
C ALA A 102 4.35 8.67 -35.82
N ILE A 103 4.77 9.01 -34.59
CA ILE A 103 5.91 9.90 -34.33
C ILE A 103 7.20 9.31 -34.95
N VAL A 104 7.49 8.03 -34.67
CA VAL A 104 8.67 7.35 -35.21
C VAL A 104 8.61 7.27 -36.74
N PHE A 105 7.45 7.03 -37.31
CA PHE A 105 7.27 6.99 -38.77
C PHE A 105 7.58 8.35 -39.43
N VAL A 106 7.06 9.46 -38.86
CA VAL A 106 7.35 10.80 -39.33
C VAL A 106 8.86 11.09 -39.27
N LEU A 107 9.50 10.80 -38.13
CA LEU A 107 10.94 10.99 -37.96
C LEU A 107 11.76 10.22 -38.99
N ARG A 108 11.44 8.96 -39.18
CA ARG A 108 12.11 8.12 -40.17
C ARG A 108 12.01 8.71 -41.58
N ARG A 109 10.82 9.20 -41.95
CA ARG A 109 10.61 9.86 -43.25
C ARG A 109 11.40 11.16 -43.35
N THR A 110 11.44 11.95 -42.29
CA THR A 110 12.12 13.27 -42.30
C THR A 110 13.65 13.12 -42.38
N PHE A 111 14.21 12.14 -41.65
CA PHE A 111 15.66 11.94 -41.58
C PHE A 111 16.19 10.85 -42.54
N GLY A 112 15.33 10.23 -43.33
CA GLY A 112 15.73 9.16 -44.27
C GLY A 112 16.26 7.90 -43.56
N TRP A 113 15.77 7.61 -42.34
CA TRP A 113 16.20 6.44 -41.57
C TRP A 113 15.44 5.19 -42.02
N GLU A 114 16.05 4.38 -42.84
CA GLU A 114 15.44 3.16 -43.37
C GLU A 114 15.73 1.95 -42.48
N MET A 115 14.80 1.00 -42.49
CA MET A 115 14.99 -0.33 -41.90
C MET A 115 15.37 -1.32 -43.05
N PRO A 116 16.61 -1.74 -43.11
CA PRO A 116 17.12 -2.45 -44.32
C PRO A 116 16.50 -3.83 -44.54
N TYR A 117 15.87 -4.43 -43.51
CA TYR A 117 15.39 -5.81 -43.57
C TYR A 117 13.87 -5.94 -43.30
N TRP A 118 13.13 -4.84 -43.19
CA TRP A 118 11.74 -4.86 -42.80
C TRP A 118 10.86 -4.39 -43.97
N GLY A 119 9.81 -5.15 -44.25
CA GLY A 119 8.76 -4.70 -45.17
C GLY A 119 7.92 -3.55 -44.57
N PRO A 120 7.14 -2.85 -45.39
CA PRO A 120 6.37 -1.67 -44.96
C PRO A 120 5.35 -1.99 -43.85
N VAL A 121 4.77 -3.20 -43.88
CA VAL A 121 3.80 -3.65 -42.85
C VAL A 121 4.51 -3.99 -41.56
N GLU A 122 5.62 -4.73 -41.60
CA GLU A 122 6.39 -5.12 -40.44
C GLU A 122 6.97 -3.88 -39.70
N ALA A 123 7.41 -2.90 -40.45
CA ALA A 123 7.97 -1.65 -39.92
C ALA A 123 6.96 -0.80 -39.11
N VAL A 124 5.66 -1.10 -39.20
CA VAL A 124 4.58 -0.44 -38.43
C VAL A 124 4.02 -1.38 -37.38
N VAL A 125 3.66 -2.61 -37.78
CA VAL A 125 2.92 -3.56 -36.92
C VAL A 125 3.78 -4.05 -35.75
N VAL A 126 5.05 -4.39 -36.00
CA VAL A 126 5.91 -4.92 -34.95
C VAL A 126 6.21 -3.88 -33.85
N PRO A 127 6.59 -2.62 -34.17
CA PRO A 127 6.73 -1.58 -33.14
C PRO A 127 5.41 -1.28 -32.44
N TRP A 128 4.28 -1.31 -33.14
CA TRP A 128 2.97 -1.07 -32.53
C TRP A 128 2.63 -2.14 -31.48
N ILE A 129 2.83 -3.42 -31.79
CA ILE A 129 2.66 -4.51 -30.82
C ILE A 129 3.62 -4.34 -29.65
N HIS A 130 4.90 -4.05 -29.92
CA HIS A 130 5.91 -3.86 -28.88
C HIS A 130 5.54 -2.75 -27.89
N TYR A 131 5.16 -1.57 -28.35
CA TYR A 131 4.76 -0.46 -27.47
C TYR A 131 3.43 -0.71 -26.78
N THR A 132 2.47 -1.39 -27.45
CA THR A 132 1.21 -1.79 -26.83
C THR A 132 1.46 -2.70 -25.63
N LEU A 133 2.27 -3.75 -25.80
CA LEU A 133 2.62 -4.67 -24.72
C LEU A 133 3.41 -3.97 -23.59
N THR A 134 4.32 -3.07 -23.94
CA THR A 134 5.10 -2.30 -22.97
C THR A 134 4.18 -1.42 -22.12
N LEU A 135 3.30 -0.64 -22.74
CA LEU A 135 2.38 0.26 -22.02
C LEU A 135 1.32 -0.50 -21.24
N ALA A 136 0.82 -1.63 -21.79
CA ALA A 136 -0.10 -2.50 -21.08
C ALA A 136 0.55 -3.15 -19.86
N GLY A 137 1.77 -3.68 -20.01
CA GLY A 137 2.54 -4.24 -18.90
C GLY A 137 2.80 -3.20 -17.81
N TRP A 138 3.17 -1.97 -18.21
CA TRP A 138 3.35 -0.86 -17.27
C TRP A 138 2.08 -0.49 -16.52
N SER A 139 0.94 -0.46 -17.22
CA SER A 139 -0.37 -0.20 -16.61
C SER A 139 -0.78 -1.31 -15.64
N LEU A 140 -0.55 -2.57 -15.98
CA LEU A 140 -0.80 -3.70 -15.09
C LEU A 140 0.07 -3.65 -13.82
N CYS A 141 1.36 -3.32 -13.95
CA CYS A 141 2.25 -3.10 -12.81
C CYS A 141 1.74 -1.96 -11.91
N TYR A 142 1.26 -0.87 -12.51
CA TYR A 142 0.66 0.24 -11.77
C TYR A 142 -0.53 -0.22 -10.93
N PHE A 143 -1.48 -0.94 -11.53
CA PHE A 143 -2.66 -1.45 -10.83
C PHE A 143 -2.29 -2.46 -9.75
N TRP A 144 -1.34 -3.35 -10.02
CA TRP A 144 -0.87 -4.31 -9.03
C TRP A 144 -0.27 -3.63 -7.79
N ILE A 145 0.64 -2.67 -8.00
CA ILE A 145 1.24 -1.90 -6.90
C ILE A 145 0.15 -1.19 -6.07
N HIS A 146 -0.86 -0.59 -6.74
CA HIS A 146 -1.95 0.10 -6.04
C HIS A 146 -2.86 -0.86 -5.28
N ALA A 147 -3.15 -2.03 -5.82
CA ALA A 147 -3.93 -3.06 -5.14
C ALA A 147 -3.21 -3.57 -3.89
N GLU A 148 -1.91 -3.86 -4.01
CA GLU A 148 -1.06 -4.28 -2.88
C GLU A 148 -1.00 -3.23 -1.77
N MET A 149 -0.85 -1.94 -2.16
CA MET A 149 -0.84 -0.85 -1.19
C MET A 149 -2.19 -0.67 -0.49
N ALA A 150 -3.31 -0.87 -1.19
CA ALA A 150 -4.65 -0.80 -0.62
C ALA A 150 -4.87 -1.93 0.39
N GLU A 151 -4.50 -3.17 0.04
CA GLU A 151 -4.59 -4.32 0.93
C GLU A 151 -3.74 -4.13 2.20
N GLN A 152 -2.50 -3.65 2.05
CA GLN A 152 -1.63 -3.34 3.19
C GLN A 152 -2.23 -2.25 4.09
N ALA A 153 -2.87 -1.23 3.51
CA ALA A 153 -3.53 -0.18 4.27
C ALA A 153 -4.73 -0.73 5.07
N GLU A 154 -5.58 -1.55 4.44
CA GLU A 154 -6.71 -2.21 5.11
C GLU A 154 -6.24 -3.10 6.26
N HIS A 155 -5.20 -3.91 6.03
CA HIS A 155 -4.62 -4.76 7.07
C HIS A 155 -4.08 -3.94 8.25
N GLN A 156 -3.37 -2.83 7.98
CA GLN A 156 -2.89 -1.94 9.03
C GLN A 156 -4.03 -1.29 9.82
N HIS A 157 -5.13 -0.94 9.17
CA HIS A 157 -6.32 -0.41 9.85
C HIS A 157 -6.98 -1.47 10.75
N ALA A 158 -7.11 -2.70 10.29
CA ALA A 158 -7.64 -3.81 11.07
C ALA A 158 -6.80 -4.08 12.33
N VAL A 159 -5.47 -4.19 12.19
CA VAL A 159 -4.54 -4.39 13.32
C VAL A 159 -4.59 -3.25 14.33
N ARG A 160 -4.72 -1.99 13.86
CA ARG A 160 -4.85 -0.83 14.78
C ARG A 160 -6.18 -0.86 15.53
N ALA A 161 -7.28 -1.18 14.85
CA ALA A 161 -8.60 -1.28 15.47
C ALA A 161 -8.63 -2.38 16.53
N GLU A 162 -8.01 -3.54 16.26
CA GLU A 162 -7.88 -4.64 17.22
C GLU A 162 -7.03 -4.24 18.45
N ALA A 163 -5.89 -3.58 18.22
CA ALA A 163 -5.03 -3.08 19.30
C ALA A 163 -5.73 -2.02 20.16
N GLU A 164 -6.56 -1.17 19.56
CA GLU A 164 -7.34 -0.16 20.27
C GLU A 164 -8.48 -0.80 21.08
N ALA A 165 -9.18 -1.78 20.53
CA ALA A 165 -10.20 -2.56 21.24
C ALA A 165 -9.60 -3.27 22.46
N LEU A 166 -8.46 -3.96 22.29
CA LEU A 166 -7.75 -4.62 23.38
C LEU A 166 -7.29 -3.65 24.46
N ARG A 167 -6.84 -2.45 24.06
CA ARG A 167 -6.46 -1.39 25.01
C ARG A 167 -7.64 -0.90 25.83
N LEU A 168 -8.78 -0.69 25.21
CA LEU A 168 -10.01 -0.29 25.91
C LEU A 168 -10.48 -1.38 26.88
N GLU A 169 -10.42 -2.64 26.47
CA GLU A 169 -10.74 -3.78 27.34
C GLU A 169 -9.82 -3.85 28.56
N LEU A 170 -8.50 -3.66 28.37
CA LEU A 170 -7.54 -3.58 29.48
C LEU A 170 -7.79 -2.38 30.41
N GLU A 171 -8.24 -1.27 29.87
CA GLU A 171 -8.56 -0.08 30.66
C GLU A 171 -9.85 -0.30 31.48
N GLU A 172 -10.86 -0.94 30.90
CA GLU A 172 -12.08 -1.35 31.61
C GLU A 172 -11.76 -2.33 32.74
N LEU A 173 -10.94 -3.36 32.47
CA LEU A 173 -10.50 -4.30 33.50
C LEU A 173 -9.73 -3.61 34.65
N ARG A 174 -8.90 -2.61 34.32
CA ARG A 174 -8.20 -1.80 35.35
C ARG A 174 -9.16 -0.99 36.22
N LEU A 175 -10.24 -0.46 35.63
CA LEU A 175 -11.24 0.32 36.37
C LEU A 175 -12.08 -0.57 37.29
N GLN A 176 -12.28 -1.85 36.98
CA GLN A 176 -12.98 -2.82 37.83
C GLN A 176 -12.21 -3.15 39.11
N LEU A 177 -10.88 -2.97 39.11
CA LEU A 177 -10.03 -3.18 40.26
C LEU A 177 -9.73 -1.86 41.01
N ASP A 178 -10.69 -1.06 41.38
CA ASP A 178 -10.51 0.26 42.02
C ASP A 178 -9.17 0.35 42.83
N PRO A 179 -8.10 0.93 42.23
CA PRO A 179 -6.80 0.96 42.88
C PRO A 179 -6.83 1.77 44.20
N HIS A 180 -7.70 2.77 44.24
CA HIS A 180 -7.84 3.62 45.40
C HIS A 180 -8.49 2.86 46.57
N PHE A 181 -9.48 2.03 46.31
CA PHE A 181 -10.06 1.13 47.31
C PHE A 181 -9.01 0.15 47.85
N LEU A 182 -8.19 -0.46 46.97
CA LEU A 182 -7.14 -1.37 47.39
C LEU A 182 -6.09 -0.71 48.30
N PHE A 183 -5.63 0.50 47.90
CA PHE A 183 -4.70 1.24 48.74
C PHE A 183 -5.29 1.62 50.10
N ASN A 184 -6.55 2.04 50.15
CA ASN A 184 -7.23 2.38 51.37
C ASN A 184 -7.46 1.18 52.29
N ALA A 185 -7.86 0.04 51.70
CA ALA A 185 -8.05 -1.21 52.43
C ALA A 185 -6.73 -1.72 53.04
N LEU A 186 -5.63 -1.69 52.23
CA LEU A 186 -4.30 -2.07 52.75
C LEU A 186 -3.77 -1.16 53.83
N ASN A 187 -4.01 0.15 53.73
CA ASN A 187 -3.66 1.10 54.75
C ASN A 187 -4.46 0.83 56.04
N GLY A 188 -5.77 0.55 55.93
CA GLY A 188 -6.59 0.19 57.09
C GLY A 188 -6.10 -1.09 57.77
N VAL A 189 -5.72 -2.12 57.00
CA VAL A 189 -5.09 -3.33 57.55
C VAL A 189 -3.79 -2.99 58.28
N ALA A 190 -2.94 -2.13 57.71
CA ALA A 190 -1.64 -1.75 58.31
C ALA A 190 -1.80 -0.98 59.61
N GLU A 191 -2.82 -0.11 59.72
CA GLU A 191 -3.14 0.63 60.97
C GLU A 191 -3.63 -0.29 62.09
N GLU A 192 -4.38 -1.35 61.74
CA GLU A 192 -4.96 -2.25 62.74
C GLU A 192 -3.96 -3.31 63.27
N ILE A 193 -2.84 -3.58 62.58
CA ILE A 193 -1.84 -4.58 62.98
C ILE A 193 -1.27 -4.36 64.40
N PRO A 194 -0.89 -3.16 64.80
CA PRO A 194 -0.27 -2.94 66.13
C PRO A 194 -1.23 -3.19 67.29
N ASP A 195 -2.49 -2.79 67.16
CA ASP A 195 -3.45 -2.77 68.25
C ASP A 195 -4.38 -3.99 68.26
N HIS A 196 -4.79 -4.48 67.07
CA HIS A 196 -5.74 -5.57 66.93
C HIS A 196 -5.36 -6.57 65.80
N PRO A 197 -4.29 -7.36 65.96
CA PRO A 197 -3.78 -8.20 64.90
C PRO A 197 -4.77 -9.27 64.39
N ALA A 198 -5.71 -9.73 65.20
CA ALA A 198 -6.76 -10.65 64.77
C ALA A 198 -7.80 -10.00 63.84
N ALA A 199 -8.12 -8.72 64.07
CA ALA A 199 -9.02 -7.94 63.18
C ALA A 199 -8.30 -7.63 61.85
N ALA A 200 -7.02 -7.23 61.87
CA ALA A 200 -6.22 -7.04 60.67
C ALA A 200 -6.18 -8.28 59.77
N LEU A 201 -6.05 -9.47 60.38
CA LEU A 201 -6.07 -10.75 59.63
C LEU A 201 -7.43 -11.07 59.03
N ALA A 202 -8.52 -10.72 59.70
CA ALA A 202 -9.87 -10.84 59.15
C ALA A 202 -10.09 -9.91 57.94
N MET A 203 -9.72 -8.64 58.07
CA MET A 203 -9.77 -7.66 56.96
C MET A 203 -8.96 -8.12 55.75
N LEU A 204 -7.78 -8.69 55.96
CA LEU A 204 -6.94 -9.22 54.87
C LEU A 204 -7.59 -10.40 54.16
N ARG A 205 -8.29 -11.29 54.91
CA ARG A 205 -9.05 -12.39 54.31
C ARG A 205 -10.22 -11.90 53.49
N ASP A 206 -10.96 -10.90 53.97
CA ASP A 206 -12.10 -10.32 53.25
C ASP A 206 -11.65 -9.61 51.98
N LEU A 207 -10.52 -8.88 52.03
CA LEU A 207 -9.91 -8.23 50.85
C LEU A 207 -9.48 -9.27 49.83
N THR A 208 -8.90 -10.39 50.28
CA THR A 208 -8.47 -11.47 49.38
C THR A 208 -9.67 -12.16 48.73
N ALA A 209 -10.78 -12.36 49.46
CA ALA A 209 -12.02 -12.93 48.95
C ALA A 209 -12.66 -11.99 47.93
N TYR A 210 -12.69 -10.69 48.18
CA TYR A 210 -13.17 -9.66 47.25
C TYR A 210 -12.38 -9.67 45.93
N LEU A 211 -11.05 -9.66 46.01
CA LEU A 211 -10.18 -9.70 44.81
C LEU A 211 -10.40 -10.96 44.02
N ARG A 212 -10.54 -12.13 44.66
CA ARG A 212 -10.79 -13.39 43.97
C ARG A 212 -12.14 -13.35 43.28
N HIS A 213 -13.20 -12.86 43.92
CA HIS A 213 -14.53 -12.75 43.32
C HIS A 213 -14.55 -11.79 42.11
N SER A 214 -13.85 -10.63 42.23
CA SER A 214 -13.70 -9.67 41.14
C SER A 214 -12.97 -10.26 39.94
N LEU A 215 -11.92 -11.07 40.16
CA LEU A 215 -11.17 -11.73 39.09
C LEU A 215 -11.90 -12.94 38.49
N GLU A 216 -12.70 -13.67 39.27
CA GLU A 216 -13.52 -14.80 38.77
C GLU A 216 -14.68 -14.31 37.90
N GLY A 217 -15.29 -13.15 38.21
CA GLY A 217 -16.31 -12.50 37.39
C GLY A 217 -15.80 -12.15 35.98
N ILE A 218 -14.55 -11.76 35.87
CA ILE A 218 -13.89 -11.43 34.61
C ILE A 218 -13.75 -12.69 33.72
N ASN A 219 -13.32 -13.82 34.29
CA ASN A 219 -13.16 -15.06 33.53
C ASN A 219 -14.48 -15.68 33.05
N GLN A 220 -15.60 -15.43 33.70
CA GLN A 220 -16.91 -15.93 33.26
C GLN A 220 -17.49 -15.15 32.08
N THR A 221 -17.16 -13.86 31.94
CA THR A 221 -17.62 -13.03 30.80
C THR A 221 -16.91 -13.40 29.50
N VAL A 222 -15.65 -13.86 29.58
CA VAL A 222 -14.85 -14.25 28.38
C VAL A 222 -15.26 -15.63 27.83
N VAL A 223 -15.83 -16.51 28.65
CA VAL A 223 -16.20 -17.88 28.21
C VAL A 223 -17.55 -17.91 27.46
N THR A 224 -18.38 -16.87 27.56
CA THR A 224 -19.74 -16.89 27.00
C THR A 224 -19.80 -16.59 25.51
N VAL A 225 -18.74 -16.07 24.90
CA VAL A 225 -18.70 -15.73 23.45
C VAL A 225 -18.35 -16.93 22.58
N ASP A 226 -17.56 -17.87 23.07
CA ASP A 226 -17.20 -19.09 22.32
C ASP A 226 -18.32 -20.16 22.25
N ALA A 227 -19.37 -20.02 23.03
CA ALA A 227 -20.47 -20.98 23.07
C ALA A 227 -21.61 -20.69 22.07
N GLU A 228 -21.61 -19.54 21.40
CA GLU A 228 -22.63 -19.15 20.42
C GLU A 228 -22.22 -19.36 18.95
N VAL A 229 -21.03 -19.88 18.67
CA VAL A 229 -20.51 -20.14 17.29
C VAL A 229 -20.31 -21.65 17.06
N GLY A 230 -21.09 -22.48 17.69
CA GLY A 230 -21.13 -23.93 17.44
C GLY A 230 -22.35 -24.35 16.61
#